data_3d6e3bbe98fb5d07e7eaaeda5afda486
#
_entry.id   3d6e3bbe98fb5d07e7eaaeda5afda486
#
_cell.length_a   1.000
_cell.length_b   1.000
_cell.length_c   1.000
_cell.angle_alpha   90.00
_cell.angle_beta   90.00
_cell.angle_gamma   90.00
#
_symmetry.space_group_name_H-M   'P 1'
#
loop_
_entity.id
_entity.type
_entity.pdbx_description
1 polymer ?
#
loop_
_entity_poly.entity_id
_entity_poly.type
_entity_poly.pdbx_seq_one_letter_code
_entity_poly.pdbx_strand_id
1 'polypeptide(L)'
;MKKYIGKKTIMAKPMAKSEAEQVLNRSLADAKGGEDGYLIEYPDGYKSWSPKETFEQAYKVAETYLDRMRIEYADVKERVLKLHTFLMSEEFRALPKEKQAKLQAQCGAMSAYVEILGQRIDEAKMEQEQQEAAQAAAAAQKMRDNLVGLTIVESGKCDFCPNEPTDCKKLILADGSHIYVKDMNKQPSKA
;
A
#
# COMPACT_ATOMS: atom_id res chain seq x y z
N MET A 1 -2.00 -7.01 37.86
CA MET A 1 -1.37 -6.41 36.66
C MET A 1 -2.19 -5.21 36.21
N LYS A 2 -1.54 -4.15 35.68
CA LYS A 2 -2.20 -2.95 35.13
C LYS A 2 -2.17 -3.02 33.60
N LYS A 3 -3.19 -2.50 32.91
CA LYS A 3 -3.27 -2.40 31.46
C LYS A 3 -2.60 -1.11 30.99
N TYR A 4 -1.77 -1.18 29.96
CA TYR A 4 -1.08 -0.05 29.35
C TYR A 4 -1.39 -0.01 27.83
N ILE A 5 -1.43 1.19 27.27
CA ILE A 5 -1.55 1.43 25.82
C ILE A 5 -0.26 2.07 25.36
N GLY A 6 0.44 1.44 24.41
CA GLY A 6 1.65 1.98 23.82
C GLY A 6 1.32 2.92 22.65
N LYS A 7 2.11 4.00 22.51
CA LYS A 7 2.08 4.91 21.35
C LYS A 7 3.53 5.11 20.89
N LYS A 8 4.07 4.18 20.14
CA LYS A 8 5.42 4.31 19.57
C LYS A 8 5.34 4.17 18.05
N THR A 9 6.02 5.07 17.35
CA THR A 9 6.38 4.89 15.95
C THR A 9 7.64 4.05 15.89
N ILE A 10 7.68 3.06 15.05
CA ILE A 10 8.78 2.13 14.86
C ILE A 10 9.09 2.00 13.37
N MET A 11 10.29 1.55 13.06
CA MET A 11 10.62 1.08 11.72
C MET A 11 10.54 -0.45 11.70
N ALA A 12 9.96 -1.01 10.65
CA ALA A 12 9.88 -2.46 10.52
C ALA A 12 9.99 -2.87 9.05
N LYS A 13 10.54 -4.07 8.83
CA LYS A 13 10.56 -4.70 7.50
C LYS A 13 10.16 -6.17 7.60
N PRO A 14 9.47 -6.71 6.59
CA PRO A 14 9.21 -8.14 6.52
C PRO A 14 10.53 -8.91 6.58
N MET A 15 10.59 -9.93 7.42
CA MET A 15 11.76 -10.77 7.59
C MET A 15 11.37 -12.11 8.19
N ALA A 16 11.86 -13.20 7.60
CA ALA A 16 11.67 -14.53 8.14
C ALA A 16 12.36 -14.68 9.52
N LYS A 17 11.82 -15.55 10.37
CA LYS A 17 12.35 -15.81 11.70
C LYS A 17 13.81 -16.23 11.68
N SER A 18 14.15 -17.16 10.78
CA SER A 18 15.51 -17.67 10.58
C SER A 18 16.51 -16.59 10.16
N GLU A 19 16.11 -15.65 9.30
CA GLU A 19 16.94 -14.50 8.93
C GLU A 19 17.09 -13.52 10.10
N ALA A 20 16.01 -13.30 10.83
CA ALA A 20 16.03 -12.39 11.99
C ALA A 20 16.93 -12.91 13.12
N GLU A 21 17.02 -14.22 13.34
CA GLU A 21 17.96 -14.83 14.29
C GLU A 21 19.43 -14.50 13.96
N GLN A 22 19.76 -14.51 12.67
CA GLN A 22 21.11 -14.13 12.20
C GLN A 22 21.38 -12.64 12.44
N VAL A 23 20.42 -11.77 12.06
CA VAL A 23 20.57 -10.32 12.23
C VAL A 23 20.65 -9.91 13.71
N LEU A 24 19.84 -10.55 14.55
CA LEU A 24 19.78 -10.27 15.98
C LEU A 24 20.88 -10.99 16.79
N ASN A 25 21.57 -11.93 16.16
CA ASN A 25 22.58 -12.81 16.79
C ASN A 25 22.04 -13.49 18.07
N ARG A 26 20.79 -13.94 18.01
CA ARG A 26 20.11 -14.65 19.12
C ARG A 26 19.04 -15.59 18.60
N SER A 27 18.78 -16.68 19.33
CA SER A 27 17.67 -17.59 19.04
C SER A 27 16.32 -16.95 19.36
N LEU A 28 15.34 -17.19 18.48
CA LEU A 28 13.95 -16.81 18.62
C LEU A 28 13.05 -18.03 18.84
N ALA A 29 13.59 -19.15 19.32
CA ALA A 29 12.88 -20.41 19.52
C ALA A 29 11.59 -20.26 20.34
N ASP A 30 11.61 -19.37 21.34
CA ASP A 30 10.47 -19.10 22.22
C ASP A 30 9.39 -18.19 21.59
N ALA A 31 9.66 -17.58 20.44
CA ALA A 31 8.66 -16.77 19.74
C ALA A 31 7.57 -17.67 19.17
N LYS A 32 6.37 -17.59 19.76
CA LYS A 32 5.20 -18.30 19.28
C LYS A 32 4.70 -17.66 18.01
N GLY A 33 4.56 -18.41 16.92
CA GLY A 33 4.10 -17.95 15.62
C GLY A 33 4.77 -18.71 14.49
N GLY A 34 4.41 -18.36 13.24
CA GLY A 34 5.00 -18.93 12.04
C GLY A 34 6.40 -18.40 11.74
N GLU A 35 6.95 -18.80 10.61
CA GLU A 35 8.25 -18.33 10.11
C GLU A 35 8.20 -16.89 9.65
N ASP A 36 7.05 -16.44 9.14
CA ASP A 36 6.85 -15.07 8.64
C ASP A 36 6.70 -14.06 9.78
N GLY A 37 7.36 -12.93 9.64
CA GLY A 37 7.28 -11.86 10.63
C GLY A 37 7.94 -10.56 10.17
N TYR A 38 8.27 -9.74 11.15
CA TYR A 38 8.85 -8.42 10.93
C TYR A 38 10.05 -8.21 11.86
N LEU A 39 11.16 -7.79 11.28
CA LEU A 39 12.24 -7.18 12.05
C LEU A 39 11.84 -5.75 12.39
N ILE A 40 11.86 -5.43 13.68
CA ILE A 40 11.44 -4.14 14.23
C ILE A 40 12.68 -3.41 14.74
N GLU A 41 12.76 -2.11 14.41
CA GLU A 41 13.76 -1.21 14.97
C GLU A 41 13.05 -0.08 15.73
N TYR A 42 13.38 0.04 17.00
CA TYR A 42 12.83 1.06 17.89
C TYR A 42 13.64 2.37 17.80
N PRO A 43 13.07 3.52 18.20
CA PRO A 43 13.76 4.81 18.11
C PRO A 43 15.07 4.90 18.91
N ASP A 44 15.25 4.03 19.88
CA ASP A 44 16.49 3.90 20.69
C ASP A 44 17.54 2.97 20.05
N GLY A 45 17.26 2.47 18.83
CA GLY A 45 18.13 1.55 18.11
C GLY A 45 18.00 0.08 18.53
N TYR A 46 17.17 -0.23 19.53
CA TYR A 46 16.90 -1.62 19.89
C TYR A 46 16.19 -2.34 18.76
N LYS A 47 16.58 -3.60 18.50
CA LYS A 47 15.97 -4.44 17.47
C LYS A 47 15.31 -5.66 18.07
N SER A 48 14.14 -6.00 17.54
CA SER A 48 13.41 -7.22 17.89
C SER A 48 12.73 -7.80 16.64
N TRP A 49 12.23 -9.02 16.79
CA TRP A 49 11.41 -9.65 15.78
C TRP A 49 10.04 -10.00 16.37
N SER A 50 8.98 -9.89 15.55
CA SER A 50 7.63 -10.27 15.92
C SER A 50 6.99 -11.09 14.81
N PRO A 51 6.23 -12.15 15.16
CA PRO A 51 5.41 -12.88 14.20
C PRO A 51 4.44 -11.95 13.48
N LYS A 52 4.16 -12.26 12.21
CA LYS A 52 3.34 -11.45 11.31
C LYS A 52 2.00 -11.05 11.92
N GLU A 53 1.22 -12.03 12.38
CA GLU A 53 -0.11 -11.78 12.95
C GLU A 53 -0.04 -10.85 14.18
N THR A 54 0.90 -11.10 15.08
CA THR A 54 1.08 -10.28 16.29
C THR A 54 1.47 -8.86 15.94
N PHE A 55 2.36 -8.70 14.94
CA PHE A 55 2.80 -7.39 14.48
C PHE A 55 1.67 -6.61 13.81
N GLU A 56 0.97 -7.21 12.86
CA GLU A 56 -0.09 -6.53 12.09
C GLU A 56 -1.33 -6.18 12.94
N GLN A 57 -1.55 -6.89 14.06
CA GLN A 57 -2.55 -6.50 15.05
C GLN A 57 -2.15 -5.26 15.85
N ALA A 58 -0.85 -5.08 16.11
CA ALA A 58 -0.34 -4.00 16.95
C ALA A 58 0.03 -2.73 16.16
N TYR A 59 0.46 -2.88 14.92
CA TYR A 59 1.01 -1.80 14.10
C TYR A 59 0.30 -1.71 12.75
N LYS A 60 0.20 -0.47 12.25
CA LYS A 60 -0.32 -0.16 10.92
C LYS A 60 0.72 0.61 10.14
N VAL A 61 0.80 0.37 8.83
CA VAL A 61 1.68 1.13 7.93
C VAL A 61 1.29 2.60 7.97
N ALA A 62 2.26 3.49 8.16
CA ALA A 62 2.09 4.94 8.29
C ALA A 62 3.16 5.72 7.53
N GLU A 63 3.52 5.27 6.35
CA GLU A 63 4.56 5.89 5.53
C GLU A 63 4.08 7.21 4.94
N THR A 64 2.90 7.19 4.34
CA THR A 64 2.35 8.35 3.65
C THR A 64 1.43 9.18 4.56
N TYR A 65 1.16 10.42 4.16
CA TYR A 65 0.14 11.25 4.78
C TYR A 65 -1.24 10.58 4.73
N LEU A 66 -1.55 9.94 3.62
CA LEU A 66 -2.81 9.22 3.42
C LEU A 66 -2.96 8.02 4.39
N ASP A 67 -1.88 7.28 4.64
CA ASP A 67 -1.90 6.16 5.61
C ASP A 67 -2.22 6.68 7.02
N ARG A 68 -1.57 7.78 7.43
CA ARG A 68 -1.83 8.38 8.74
C ARG A 68 -3.28 8.87 8.89
N MET A 69 -3.84 9.48 7.85
CA MET A 69 -5.26 9.87 7.85
C MET A 69 -6.20 8.67 7.95
N ARG A 70 -5.90 7.58 7.24
CA ARG A 70 -6.69 6.33 7.30
C ARG A 70 -6.67 5.71 8.69
N ILE A 71 -5.51 5.70 9.35
CA ILE A 71 -5.39 5.20 10.73
C ILE A 71 -6.23 6.06 11.67
N GLU A 72 -6.10 7.38 11.59
CA GLU A 72 -6.86 8.32 12.42
C GLU A 72 -8.38 8.20 12.18
N TYR A 73 -8.79 8.12 10.92
CA TYR A 73 -10.19 7.90 10.53
C TYR A 73 -10.76 6.63 11.17
N ALA A 74 -10.03 5.51 11.07
CA ALA A 74 -10.46 4.23 11.63
C ALA A 74 -10.59 4.30 13.16
N ASP A 75 -9.62 4.90 13.84
CA ASP A 75 -9.59 5.05 15.28
C ASP A 75 -10.74 5.93 15.79
N VAL A 76 -10.97 7.08 15.16
CA VAL A 76 -12.05 7.99 15.57
C VAL A 76 -13.41 7.40 15.25
N LYS A 77 -13.56 6.77 14.09
CA LYS A 77 -14.80 6.09 13.70
C LYS A 77 -15.20 4.99 14.68
N GLU A 78 -14.24 4.18 15.13
CA GLU A 78 -14.49 3.15 16.14
C GLU A 78 -14.97 3.76 17.47
N ARG A 79 -14.34 4.88 17.90
CA ARG A 79 -14.75 5.59 19.11
C ARG A 79 -16.15 6.20 18.99
N VAL A 80 -16.48 6.78 17.82
CA VAL A 80 -17.82 7.30 17.52
C VAL A 80 -18.86 6.20 17.62
N LEU A 81 -18.61 5.04 17.03
CA LEU A 81 -19.52 3.90 17.07
C LEU A 81 -19.75 3.42 18.50
N LYS A 82 -18.69 3.29 19.31
CA LYS A 82 -18.80 2.93 20.73
C LYS A 82 -19.58 3.96 21.54
N LEU A 83 -19.32 5.25 21.30
CA LEU A 83 -20.04 6.33 21.97
C LEU A 83 -21.51 6.36 21.55
N HIS A 84 -21.80 6.18 20.26
CA HIS A 84 -23.18 6.13 19.77
C HIS A 84 -23.95 4.97 20.39
N THR A 85 -23.34 3.78 20.46
CA THR A 85 -23.95 2.62 21.15
C THR A 85 -24.24 2.94 22.62
N PHE A 86 -23.30 3.61 23.31
CA PHE A 86 -23.50 4.00 24.70
C PHE A 86 -24.65 5.04 24.85
N LEU A 87 -24.80 5.97 23.92
CA LEU A 87 -25.90 6.96 23.95
C LEU A 87 -27.30 6.32 23.84
N MET A 88 -27.40 5.11 23.34
CA MET A 88 -28.65 4.34 23.25
C MET A 88 -28.93 3.49 24.50
N SER A 89 -27.96 3.40 25.42
CA SER A 89 -28.06 2.53 26.59
C SER A 89 -28.90 3.12 27.73
N GLU A 90 -29.31 2.27 28.67
CA GLU A 90 -29.99 2.69 29.87
C GLU A 90 -29.05 3.40 30.86
N GLU A 91 -27.79 3.01 30.89
CA GLU A 91 -26.76 3.64 31.69
C GLU A 91 -26.58 5.12 31.29
N PHE A 92 -26.65 5.43 29.99
CA PHE A 92 -26.64 6.80 29.52
C PHE A 92 -27.85 7.60 30.05
N ARG A 93 -29.05 7.00 30.00
CA ARG A 93 -30.30 7.65 30.47
C ARG A 93 -30.28 7.91 31.97
N ALA A 94 -29.55 7.11 32.73
CA ALA A 94 -29.38 7.29 34.18
C ALA A 94 -28.38 8.40 34.54
N LEU A 95 -27.61 8.92 33.58
CA LEU A 95 -26.66 10.00 33.85
C LEU A 95 -27.35 11.35 34.12
N PRO A 96 -26.72 12.26 34.90
CA PRO A 96 -27.16 13.63 35.00
C PRO A 96 -27.27 14.30 33.64
N LYS A 97 -28.28 15.15 33.44
CA LYS A 97 -28.56 15.82 32.16
C LYS A 97 -27.37 16.60 31.58
N GLU A 98 -26.58 17.21 32.44
CA GLU A 98 -25.36 17.92 32.02
C GLU A 98 -24.33 16.97 31.39
N LYS A 99 -24.15 15.74 31.95
CA LYS A 99 -23.27 14.72 31.40
C LYS A 99 -23.81 14.18 30.09
N GLN A 100 -25.13 13.94 30.02
CA GLN A 100 -25.78 13.52 28.76
C GLN A 100 -25.53 14.54 27.66
N ALA A 101 -25.73 15.82 27.90
CA ALA A 101 -25.51 16.88 26.93
C ALA A 101 -24.06 16.96 26.46
N LYS A 102 -23.08 16.80 27.35
CA LYS A 102 -21.66 16.80 26.99
C LYS A 102 -21.30 15.59 26.10
N LEU A 103 -21.80 14.39 26.39
CA LEU A 103 -21.55 13.20 25.62
C LEU A 103 -22.22 13.25 24.23
N GLN A 104 -23.43 13.82 24.15
CA GLN A 104 -24.10 14.06 22.87
C GLN A 104 -23.34 15.05 22.00
N ALA A 105 -22.91 16.18 22.60
CA ALA A 105 -22.07 17.16 21.88
C ALA A 105 -20.74 16.57 21.41
N GLN A 106 -20.10 15.76 22.25
CA GLN A 106 -18.87 15.04 21.87
C GLN A 106 -19.12 14.10 20.69
N CYS A 107 -20.20 13.32 20.71
CA CYS A 107 -20.55 12.43 19.62
C CYS A 107 -20.75 13.20 18.30
N GLY A 108 -21.48 14.31 18.33
CA GLY A 108 -21.69 15.18 17.17
C GLY A 108 -20.39 15.74 16.61
N ALA A 109 -19.52 16.28 17.45
CA ALA A 109 -18.23 16.81 17.03
C ALA A 109 -17.31 15.73 16.42
N MET A 110 -17.25 14.56 17.04
CA MET A 110 -16.46 13.44 16.53
C MET A 110 -17.03 12.90 15.20
N SER A 111 -18.34 12.87 15.04
CA SER A 111 -19.00 12.44 13.79
C SER A 111 -18.67 13.38 12.64
N ALA A 112 -18.77 14.70 12.87
CA ALA A 112 -18.38 15.70 11.88
C ALA A 112 -16.90 15.58 11.50
N TYR A 113 -16.04 15.32 12.47
CA TYR A 113 -14.61 15.13 12.21
C TYR A 113 -14.35 13.88 11.35
N VAL A 114 -15.01 12.75 11.62
CA VAL A 114 -14.92 11.53 10.81
C VAL A 114 -15.37 11.79 9.36
N GLU A 115 -16.45 12.57 9.18
CA GLU A 115 -16.94 12.92 7.85
C GLU A 115 -15.90 13.73 7.06
N ILE A 116 -15.32 14.77 7.69
CA ILE A 116 -14.27 15.59 7.08
C ILE A 116 -13.04 14.74 6.74
N LEU A 117 -12.61 13.85 7.65
CA LEU A 117 -11.49 12.96 7.35
C LEU A 117 -11.78 12.01 6.18
N GLY A 118 -13.01 11.51 6.09
CA GLY A 118 -13.46 10.68 4.96
C GLY A 118 -13.33 11.41 3.63
N GLN A 119 -13.88 12.64 3.55
CA GLN A 119 -13.79 13.49 2.37
C GLN A 119 -12.33 13.75 1.96
N ARG A 120 -11.47 14.12 2.90
CA ARG A 120 -10.04 14.36 2.65
C ARG A 120 -9.29 13.12 2.16
N ILE A 121 -9.66 11.94 2.65
CA ILE A 121 -9.09 10.68 2.20
C ILE A 121 -9.49 10.41 0.74
N ASP A 122 -10.74 10.64 0.39
CA ASP A 122 -11.25 10.42 -0.97
C ASP A 122 -10.63 11.43 -1.95
N GLU A 123 -10.50 12.70 -1.56
CA GLU A 123 -9.79 13.72 -2.33
C GLU A 123 -8.31 13.32 -2.58
N ALA A 124 -7.60 12.94 -1.53
CA ALA A 124 -6.19 12.53 -1.64
C ALA A 124 -5.99 11.28 -2.51
N LYS A 125 -6.94 10.34 -2.50
CA LYS A 125 -6.92 9.19 -3.42
C LYS A 125 -7.08 9.62 -4.87
N MET A 126 -8.06 10.49 -5.14
CA MET A 126 -8.29 10.99 -6.49
C MET A 126 -7.08 11.75 -7.04
N GLU A 127 -6.44 12.57 -6.19
CA GLU A 127 -5.21 13.28 -6.55
C GLU A 127 -4.06 12.29 -6.87
N GLN A 128 -3.90 11.25 -6.07
CA GLN A 128 -2.89 10.22 -6.30
C GLN A 128 -3.14 9.48 -7.62
N GLU A 129 -4.38 9.04 -7.87
CA GLU A 129 -4.76 8.37 -9.11
C GLU A 129 -4.52 9.25 -10.35
N GLN A 130 -4.84 10.55 -10.25
CA GLN A 130 -4.58 11.52 -11.32
C GLN A 130 -3.08 11.70 -11.57
N GLN A 131 -2.25 11.76 -10.51
CA GLN A 131 -0.81 11.87 -10.63
C GLN A 131 -0.20 10.61 -11.27
N GLU A 132 -0.64 9.43 -10.85
CA GLU A 132 -0.18 8.16 -11.43
C GLU A 132 -0.57 8.05 -12.91
N ALA A 133 -1.81 8.43 -13.27
CA ALA A 133 -2.27 8.47 -14.65
C ALA A 133 -1.47 9.48 -15.51
N ALA A 134 -1.18 10.65 -14.97
CA ALA A 134 -0.38 11.67 -15.66
C ALA A 134 1.07 11.21 -15.86
N GLN A 135 1.67 10.54 -14.86
CA GLN A 135 3.02 9.97 -14.97
C GLN A 135 3.06 8.82 -16.01
N ALA A 136 2.04 7.95 -16.00
CA ALA A 136 1.94 6.88 -16.99
C ALA A 136 1.77 7.44 -18.42
N ALA A 137 0.96 8.48 -18.59
CA ALA A 137 0.78 9.16 -19.88
C ALA A 137 2.08 9.82 -20.37
N ALA A 138 2.80 10.49 -19.47
CA ALA A 138 4.10 11.12 -19.78
C ALA A 138 5.16 10.05 -20.16
N ALA A 139 5.21 8.94 -19.45
CA ALA A 139 6.10 7.82 -19.78
C ALA A 139 5.75 7.21 -21.15
N ALA A 140 4.46 7.01 -21.43
CA ALA A 140 3.99 6.53 -22.73
C ALA A 140 4.34 7.50 -23.87
N GLN A 141 4.20 8.82 -23.62
CA GLN A 141 4.58 9.84 -24.59
C GLN A 141 6.09 9.83 -24.86
N LYS A 142 6.91 9.76 -23.80
CA LYS A 142 8.35 9.63 -23.94
C LYS A 142 8.77 8.38 -24.72
N MET A 143 8.07 7.26 -24.52
CA MET A 143 8.26 6.05 -25.34
C MET A 143 7.92 6.30 -26.81
N ARG A 144 6.79 6.97 -27.09
CA ARG A 144 6.40 7.32 -28.47
C ARG A 144 7.42 8.26 -29.11
N ASP A 145 7.89 9.27 -28.40
CA ASP A 145 8.88 10.21 -28.92
C ASP A 145 10.21 9.54 -29.23
N ASN A 146 10.61 8.55 -28.43
CA ASN A 146 11.78 7.72 -28.71
C ASN A 146 11.55 6.79 -29.93
N LEU A 147 10.29 6.49 -30.27
CA LEU A 147 9.92 5.69 -31.44
C LEU A 147 9.78 6.54 -32.73
N VAL A 148 9.67 7.87 -32.61
CA VAL A 148 9.68 8.80 -33.74
C VAL A 148 11.10 8.91 -34.27
N GLY A 149 11.37 8.33 -35.43
CA GLY A 149 12.71 8.23 -36.03
C GLY A 149 13.19 6.80 -36.24
N LEU A 150 12.35 5.82 -35.91
CA LEU A 150 12.65 4.43 -36.21
C LEU A 150 12.65 4.19 -37.72
N THR A 151 13.80 3.85 -38.26
CA THR A 151 13.90 3.32 -39.61
C THR A 151 13.68 1.80 -39.55
N ILE A 152 12.66 1.30 -40.26
CA ILE A 152 12.50 -0.13 -40.47
C ILE A 152 13.64 -0.56 -41.39
N VAL A 153 14.64 -1.22 -40.84
CA VAL A 153 15.87 -1.51 -41.58
C VAL A 153 15.79 -2.85 -42.30
N GLU A 154 15.05 -3.83 -41.77
CA GLU A 154 14.86 -5.12 -42.46
C GLU A 154 13.67 -5.89 -41.93
N SER A 155 12.95 -6.60 -42.84
CA SER A 155 12.10 -7.75 -42.52
C SER A 155 12.96 -9.01 -42.66
N GLY A 156 13.44 -9.55 -41.56
CA GLY A 156 14.33 -10.74 -41.58
C GLY A 156 13.96 -11.74 -40.50
N LYS A 157 14.59 -12.90 -40.56
CA LYS A 157 14.44 -13.96 -39.56
C LYS A 157 14.88 -13.42 -38.19
N CYS A 158 14.02 -13.60 -37.18
CA CYS A 158 14.33 -13.28 -35.81
C CYS A 158 15.31 -14.32 -35.25
N ASP A 159 16.42 -13.88 -34.66
CA ASP A 159 17.42 -14.75 -34.05
C ASP A 159 16.89 -15.57 -32.86
N PHE A 160 15.76 -15.16 -32.31
CA PHE A 160 15.10 -15.81 -31.18
C PHE A 160 14.03 -16.85 -31.60
N CYS A 161 13.65 -16.91 -32.86
CA CYS A 161 12.60 -17.82 -33.36
C CYS A 161 13.14 -18.66 -34.57
N PRO A 162 14.10 -19.57 -34.38
CA PRO A 162 14.79 -20.21 -35.47
C PRO A 162 13.95 -21.17 -36.33
N ASN A 163 12.77 -21.59 -35.87
CA ASN A 163 11.98 -22.65 -36.47
C ASN A 163 10.61 -22.23 -37.04
N GLU A 164 10.23 -20.95 -37.00
CA GLU A 164 8.98 -20.47 -37.61
C GLU A 164 9.26 -19.39 -38.67
N PRO A 165 8.48 -19.35 -39.77
CA PRO A 165 8.52 -18.20 -40.68
C PRO A 165 8.02 -16.99 -39.95
N THR A 166 8.94 -16.15 -39.50
CA THR A 166 8.62 -15.05 -38.57
C THR A 166 8.30 -13.81 -39.36
N ASP A 167 7.09 -13.31 -39.13
CA ASP A 167 6.67 -11.95 -39.48
C ASP A 167 7.16 -10.95 -38.40
N CYS A 168 8.41 -11.10 -37.95
CA CYS A 168 9.02 -10.16 -37.02
C CYS A 168 9.73 -9.05 -37.81
N LYS A 169 9.45 -7.79 -37.41
CA LYS A 169 10.15 -6.62 -37.94
C LYS A 169 11.19 -6.17 -36.92
N LYS A 170 12.41 -5.97 -37.38
CA LYS A 170 13.48 -5.36 -36.57
C LYS A 170 13.35 -3.85 -36.66
N LEU A 171 13.20 -3.21 -35.53
CA LEU A 171 13.16 -1.76 -35.39
C LEU A 171 14.46 -1.29 -34.74
N ILE A 172 15.13 -0.33 -35.33
CA ILE A 172 16.36 0.27 -34.79
C ILE A 172 15.96 1.58 -34.11
N LEU A 173 16.35 1.73 -32.85
CA LEU A 173 16.12 2.91 -32.05
C LEU A 173 17.18 3.99 -32.39
N ALA A 174 16.89 5.25 -32.08
CA ALA A 174 17.79 6.37 -32.34
C ALA A 174 19.14 6.25 -31.60
N ASP A 175 19.22 5.47 -30.54
CA ASP A 175 20.43 5.15 -29.77
C ASP A 175 21.24 3.98 -30.37
N GLY A 176 20.79 3.42 -31.50
CA GLY A 176 21.42 2.27 -32.16
C GLY A 176 20.99 0.91 -31.57
N SER A 177 20.22 0.87 -30.50
CA SER A 177 19.62 -0.38 -30.01
C SER A 177 18.53 -0.87 -30.95
N HIS A 178 18.16 -2.15 -30.86
CA HIS A 178 17.11 -2.71 -31.70
C HIS A 178 16.13 -3.56 -30.92
N ILE A 179 14.89 -3.55 -31.38
CA ILE A 179 13.81 -4.39 -30.87
C ILE A 179 13.15 -5.17 -32.00
N TYR A 180 12.65 -6.36 -31.69
CA TYR A 180 11.89 -7.18 -32.63
C TYR A 180 10.41 -7.09 -32.27
N VAL A 181 9.57 -6.76 -33.25
CA VAL A 181 8.12 -6.65 -33.08
C VAL A 181 7.44 -7.70 -33.97
N LYS A 182 6.62 -8.55 -33.36
CA LYS A 182 5.78 -9.50 -34.09
C LYS A 182 4.60 -8.75 -34.72
N ASP A 183 4.37 -8.92 -36.04
CA ASP A 183 3.23 -8.31 -36.71
C ASP A 183 1.94 -9.05 -36.30
N MET A 184 1.18 -8.48 -35.40
CA MET A 184 -0.07 -9.07 -34.86
C MET A 184 -1.26 -8.93 -35.81
N ASN A 185 -1.12 -8.28 -36.95
CA ASN A 185 -2.21 -8.04 -37.89
C ASN A 185 -2.42 -9.14 -38.97
N LYS A 186 -1.57 -10.17 -38.99
CA LYS A 186 -1.79 -11.31 -39.87
C LYS A 186 -2.59 -12.39 -39.16
N GLN A 187 -3.82 -12.59 -39.57
CA GLN A 187 -4.58 -13.80 -39.24
C GLN A 187 -3.85 -15.03 -39.76
N PRO A 188 -3.80 -16.13 -38.97
CA PRO A 188 -3.24 -17.39 -39.51
C PRO A 188 -4.03 -17.81 -40.75
N SER A 189 -3.34 -17.94 -41.88
CA SER A 189 -3.90 -18.53 -43.08
C SER A 189 -4.40 -19.91 -42.71
N LYS A 190 -5.72 -20.12 -42.84
CA LYS A 190 -6.33 -21.46 -42.73
C LYS A 190 -5.70 -22.33 -43.78
N ALA A 191 -4.94 -23.37 -43.37
CA ALA A 191 -4.61 -24.50 -44.16
C ALA A 191 -5.78 -25.50 -44.21
#